data_42c2756d8b9c87ab2a5ea2e932ccc82a
#
_entry.id   42c2756d8b9c87ab2a5ea2e932ccc82a
#
_cell.length_a   1.000
_cell.length_b   1.000
_cell.length_c   1.000
_cell.angle_alpha   90.00
_cell.angle_beta   90.00
_cell.angle_gamma   90.00
#
_symmetry.space_group_name_H-M   'P 1'
#
loop_
_entity.id
_entity.type
_entity.pdbx_description
1 polymer ?
#
loop_
_entity_poly.entity_id
_entity_poly.type
_entity_poly.pdbx_seq_one_letter_code
_entity_poly.pdbx_strand_id
1 'polypeptide(L)'
;MPSPRSRELSEKSIIAGVQSFDCIIVGAGPAGSFAAERLARGGVCVALFDGRPPGEPKACGGGVTSKALKAWPHLLEAVGRTIDELDMYSPSGKHLHMKLDEPFAVYSRIAFDTFLRERARAAGAEVFPEKISARGFKQDGDSWIVRSQNGEEFSCEWLLAADGANSAIAKKLAGALPPAEMEVAFGYRAPLPESRDAATVVAFLPNWVGYAWAFPRLDHISFGIATTQDAFDHESLDALLWDFMVSYYESYRTARHSERVARYRTGSGRDRLRDATMRLWKSNFTKDDPIRAELKQTAERYAARIPGLAPRTWDTRRACGDGWALLGDAAGFADPVTGEGIYYALRSAELFADAYLAGSPLDYEQRWRKDFGRELQRASQMRRRFYGNFWGAPFTDRMIDFARGHRGIRKVLGQLVAGDQGYTDLKKKLARSALKP
;
A
#
# COMPACT_ATOMS: atom_id res chain seq x y z
N MET A 1 43.49 0.03 -8.36
CA MET A 1 42.30 0.87 -8.66
C MET A 1 42.15 0.95 -10.15
N PRO A 2 41.13 0.34 -10.79
CA PRO A 2 40.79 0.63 -12.17
C PRO A 2 39.92 1.86 -12.22
N SER A 3 40.26 2.82 -13.10
CA SER A 3 39.51 4.04 -13.35
C SER A 3 38.10 3.79 -13.83
N PRO A 4 37.11 4.64 -13.49
CA PRO A 4 35.79 4.57 -14.09
C PRO A 4 35.93 4.84 -15.60
N ARG A 5 35.49 3.87 -16.40
CA ARG A 5 35.29 4.07 -17.83
C ARG A 5 34.28 5.18 -18.00
N SER A 6 34.73 6.35 -18.38
CA SER A 6 33.93 7.40 -18.99
C SER A 6 33.39 6.81 -20.30
N ARG A 7 32.20 6.18 -20.25
CA ARG A 7 31.40 6.02 -21.47
C ARG A 7 30.94 7.41 -21.86
N GLU A 8 31.50 7.92 -22.95
CA GLU A 8 30.90 9.00 -23.72
C GLU A 8 29.42 8.71 -23.82
N LEU A 9 28.59 9.75 -23.64
CA LEU A 9 27.14 9.71 -23.86
C LEU A 9 26.94 9.08 -25.26
N SER A 10 26.69 7.77 -25.26
CA SER A 10 26.62 7.00 -26.52
C SER A 10 25.36 7.50 -27.24
N GLU A 11 25.56 7.96 -28.46
CA GLU A 11 24.54 8.01 -29.49
C GLU A 11 23.65 6.79 -29.32
N LYS A 12 22.32 7.02 -29.17
CA LYS A 12 21.32 5.95 -28.97
C LYS A 12 21.62 4.84 -29.96
N SER A 13 22.10 3.68 -29.49
CA SER A 13 22.46 2.59 -30.38
C SER A 13 21.18 1.97 -30.92
N ILE A 14 20.83 2.31 -32.14
CA ILE A 14 19.75 1.70 -32.90
C ILE A 14 20.36 0.49 -33.59
N ILE A 15 20.20 -0.70 -33.01
CA ILE A 15 20.55 -1.94 -33.65
C ILE A 15 19.33 -2.41 -34.46
N ALA A 16 19.42 -2.38 -35.78
CA ALA A 16 18.38 -2.83 -36.72
C ALA A 16 16.99 -2.17 -36.49
N GLY A 17 16.92 -0.90 -36.09
CA GLY A 17 15.66 -0.19 -35.88
C GLY A 17 15.03 -0.37 -34.49
N VAL A 18 15.68 -1.10 -33.56
CA VAL A 18 15.21 -1.33 -32.18
C VAL A 18 15.93 -0.39 -31.21
N GLN A 19 15.19 0.40 -30.45
CA GLN A 19 15.75 1.27 -29.41
C GLN A 19 16.26 0.42 -28.24
N SER A 20 17.51 0.66 -27.79
CA SER A 20 18.17 -0.13 -26.75
C SER A 20 18.39 0.67 -25.47
N PHE A 21 18.23 -0.01 -24.32
CA PHE A 21 18.41 0.52 -22.98
C PHE A 21 19.25 -0.44 -22.13
N ASP A 22 19.89 0.07 -21.08
CA ASP A 22 20.50 -0.83 -20.08
C ASP A 22 19.39 -1.55 -19.28
N CYS A 23 18.35 -0.81 -18.88
CA CYS A 23 17.21 -1.31 -18.13
C CYS A 23 15.88 -0.90 -18.75
N ILE A 24 14.96 -1.85 -18.92
CA ILE A 24 13.54 -1.58 -19.16
C ILE A 24 12.74 -1.92 -17.92
N ILE A 25 11.94 -0.96 -17.45
CA ILE A 25 11.07 -1.11 -16.30
C ILE A 25 9.61 -1.06 -16.76
N VAL A 26 8.86 -2.13 -16.46
CA VAL A 26 7.44 -2.22 -16.82
C VAL A 26 6.58 -1.95 -15.61
N GLY A 27 5.84 -0.82 -15.65
CA GLY A 27 4.97 -0.33 -14.58
C GLY A 27 5.54 0.88 -13.86
N ALA A 28 4.92 2.05 -14.05
CA ALA A 28 5.31 3.33 -13.44
C ALA A 28 4.54 3.64 -12.13
N GLY A 29 4.29 2.62 -11.32
CA GLY A 29 3.86 2.77 -9.92
C GLY A 29 5.05 3.13 -9.02
N PRO A 30 4.88 3.12 -7.67
CA PRO A 30 5.95 3.50 -6.74
C PRO A 30 7.25 2.73 -6.93
N ALA A 31 7.20 1.40 -7.12
CA ALA A 31 8.40 0.60 -7.33
C ALA A 31 9.14 0.98 -8.61
N GLY A 32 8.44 1.01 -9.74
CA GLY A 32 9.08 1.25 -11.03
C GLY A 32 9.59 2.67 -11.18
N SER A 33 8.81 3.68 -10.77
CA SER A 33 9.24 5.08 -10.83
C SER A 33 10.45 5.35 -9.94
N PHE A 34 10.46 4.76 -8.73
CA PHE A 34 11.58 4.96 -7.82
C PHE A 34 12.85 4.22 -8.27
N ALA A 35 12.72 3.00 -8.84
CA ALA A 35 13.84 2.30 -9.45
C ALA A 35 14.41 3.09 -10.63
N ALA A 36 13.53 3.61 -11.50
CA ALA A 36 13.94 4.43 -12.66
C ALA A 36 14.68 5.70 -12.23
N GLU A 37 14.17 6.42 -11.21
CA GLU A 37 14.87 7.60 -10.66
C GLU A 37 16.28 7.25 -10.18
N ARG A 38 16.43 6.19 -9.38
CA ARG A 38 17.72 5.83 -8.79
C ARG A 38 18.72 5.34 -9.81
N LEU A 39 18.29 4.49 -10.74
CA LEU A 39 19.16 3.97 -11.83
C LEU A 39 19.60 5.11 -12.76
N ALA A 40 18.67 5.95 -13.20
CA ALA A 40 18.98 7.08 -14.08
C ALA A 40 19.93 8.09 -13.42
N ARG A 41 19.76 8.39 -12.12
CA ARG A 41 20.72 9.20 -11.35
C ARG A 41 22.11 8.55 -11.26
N GLY A 42 22.19 7.24 -11.33
CA GLY A 42 23.44 6.48 -11.40
C GLY A 42 24.05 6.41 -12.80
N GLY A 43 23.45 7.10 -13.79
CA GLY A 43 23.94 7.15 -15.18
C GLY A 43 23.52 5.96 -16.05
N VAL A 44 22.52 5.17 -15.61
CA VAL A 44 21.97 4.03 -16.35
C VAL A 44 20.96 4.52 -17.37
N CYS A 45 20.99 4.01 -18.60
CA CYS A 45 20.02 4.30 -19.66
C CYS A 45 18.72 3.50 -19.38
N VAL A 46 17.67 4.20 -18.93
CA VAL A 46 16.43 3.58 -18.42
C VAL A 46 15.22 3.96 -19.24
N ALA A 47 14.46 2.94 -19.70
CA ALA A 47 13.09 3.10 -20.19
C ALA A 47 12.08 2.69 -19.09
N LEU A 48 11.11 3.56 -18.82
CA LEU A 48 10.02 3.32 -17.88
C LEU A 48 8.68 3.31 -18.62
N PHE A 49 7.97 2.19 -18.63
CA PHE A 49 6.68 2.04 -19.31
C PHE A 49 5.52 2.18 -18.33
N ASP A 50 4.62 3.16 -18.60
CA ASP A 50 3.36 3.34 -17.87
C ASP A 50 2.16 3.05 -18.79
N GLY A 51 1.68 1.81 -18.75
CA GLY A 51 0.56 1.38 -19.58
C GLY A 51 -0.83 1.81 -19.08
N ARG A 52 -0.90 2.69 -18.07
CA ARG A 52 -2.16 3.25 -17.58
C ARG A 52 -2.51 4.54 -18.31
N PRO A 53 -3.81 4.73 -18.68
CA PRO A 53 -4.26 6.02 -19.17
C PRO A 53 -3.94 7.15 -18.17
N PRO A 54 -3.55 8.35 -18.65
CA PRO A 54 -3.37 9.51 -17.80
C PRO A 54 -4.62 9.80 -16.97
N GLY A 55 -4.44 10.03 -15.67
CA GLY A 55 -5.55 10.34 -14.76
C GLY A 55 -6.37 9.12 -14.29
N GLU A 56 -6.09 7.91 -14.76
CA GLU A 56 -6.76 6.70 -14.26
C GLU A 56 -6.37 6.43 -12.81
N PRO A 57 -7.33 6.40 -11.87
CA PRO A 57 -7.03 6.19 -10.47
C PRO A 57 -6.70 4.72 -10.18
N LYS A 58 -5.58 4.45 -9.52
CA LYS A 58 -5.28 3.12 -8.99
C LYS A 58 -6.05 2.86 -7.70
N ALA A 59 -6.66 1.69 -7.60
CA ALA A 59 -7.30 1.24 -6.36
C ALA A 59 -6.27 1.08 -5.23
N CYS A 60 -6.42 1.85 -4.15
CA CYS A 60 -5.53 1.84 -2.98
C CYS A 60 -6.12 2.71 -1.87
N GLY A 61 -5.92 2.36 -0.61
CA GLY A 61 -6.16 3.26 0.53
C GLY A 61 -5.32 4.53 0.48
N GLY A 62 -4.12 4.45 -0.11
CA GLY A 62 -3.20 5.59 -0.29
C GLY A 62 -2.38 5.93 0.95
N GLY A 63 -2.44 5.11 2.01
CA GLY A 63 -1.62 5.28 3.21
C GLY A 63 -0.14 5.01 2.93
N VAL A 64 0.71 5.94 3.36
CA VAL A 64 2.18 5.82 3.34
C VAL A 64 2.67 5.96 4.77
N THR A 65 3.27 4.91 5.29
CA THR A 65 3.65 4.81 6.70
C THR A 65 4.75 5.80 7.10
N SER A 66 4.81 6.12 8.38
CA SER A 66 5.88 6.95 8.96
C SER A 66 7.27 6.35 8.67
N LYS A 67 7.37 5.03 8.65
CA LYS A 67 8.59 4.32 8.28
C LYS A 67 9.06 4.70 6.87
N ALA A 68 8.14 4.76 5.90
CA ALA A 68 8.46 5.18 4.53
C ALA A 68 8.85 6.65 4.46
N LEU A 69 8.13 7.53 5.17
CA LEU A 69 8.41 8.97 5.20
C LEU A 69 9.77 9.29 5.84
N LYS A 70 10.19 8.51 6.86
CA LYS A 70 11.53 8.62 7.46
C LYS A 70 12.63 8.12 6.53
N ALA A 71 12.40 7.01 5.83
CA ALA A 71 13.37 6.47 4.88
C ALA A 71 13.56 7.40 3.67
N TRP A 72 12.48 8.03 3.22
CA TRP A 72 12.46 8.90 2.05
C TRP A 72 11.68 10.19 2.32
N PRO A 73 12.28 11.19 3.02
CA PRO A 73 11.58 12.42 3.43
C PRO A 73 11.00 13.24 2.28
N HIS A 74 11.59 13.13 1.08
CA HIS A 74 11.08 13.79 -0.13
C HIS A 74 9.67 13.35 -0.54
N LEU A 75 9.16 12.23 -0.01
CA LEU A 75 7.77 11.81 -0.25
C LEU A 75 6.76 12.81 0.34
N LEU A 76 7.16 13.63 1.32
CA LEU A 76 6.34 14.70 1.89
C LEU A 76 6.15 15.88 0.93
N GLU A 77 6.91 15.96 -0.15
CA GLU A 77 6.74 16.97 -1.21
C GLU A 77 5.53 16.63 -2.11
N ALA A 78 5.08 15.36 -2.12
CA ALA A 78 3.89 14.97 -2.86
C ALA A 78 2.63 15.58 -2.23
N VAL A 79 1.67 15.97 -3.08
CA VAL A 79 0.40 16.54 -2.64
C VAL A 79 -0.45 15.47 -1.93
N GLY A 80 -0.68 15.66 -0.64
CA GLY A 80 -1.39 14.72 0.21
C GLY A 80 -1.74 15.27 1.58
N ARG A 81 -2.35 14.42 2.41
CA ARG A 81 -2.72 14.77 3.78
C ARG A 81 -1.85 14.01 4.78
N THR A 82 -1.30 14.71 5.75
CA THR A 82 -0.60 14.11 6.90
C THR A 82 -1.59 13.80 8.01
N ILE A 83 -1.48 12.62 8.61
CA ILE A 83 -2.38 12.09 9.64
C ILE A 83 -1.55 11.76 10.88
N ASP A 84 -1.89 12.35 12.01
CA ASP A 84 -1.28 12.12 13.32
C ASP A 84 -2.26 11.52 14.35
N GLU A 85 -3.54 11.39 13.99
CA GLU A 85 -4.57 10.78 14.81
C GLU A 85 -5.29 9.65 14.05
N LEU A 86 -5.62 8.58 14.76
CA LEU A 86 -6.27 7.40 14.21
C LEU A 86 -7.32 6.85 15.17
N ASP A 87 -8.50 6.59 14.65
CA ASP A 87 -9.55 5.86 15.36
C ASP A 87 -9.55 4.39 14.94
N MET A 88 -9.46 3.48 15.92
CA MET A 88 -9.52 2.05 15.68
C MET A 88 -10.77 1.45 16.33
N TYR A 89 -11.38 0.53 15.59
CA TYR A 89 -12.54 -0.23 16.08
C TYR A 89 -12.27 -1.71 16.02
N SER A 90 -12.66 -2.41 17.10
CA SER A 90 -12.60 -3.86 17.16
C SER A 90 -13.79 -4.53 16.46
N PRO A 91 -13.77 -5.87 16.23
CA PRO A 91 -14.92 -6.60 15.70
C PRO A 91 -16.19 -6.47 16.55
N SER A 92 -16.07 -6.30 17.87
CA SER A 92 -17.21 -6.06 18.76
C SER A 92 -17.64 -4.59 18.87
N GLY A 93 -17.00 -3.69 18.09
CA GLY A 93 -17.30 -2.25 18.07
C GLY A 93 -16.65 -1.45 19.21
N LYS A 94 -15.65 -2.00 19.90
CA LYS A 94 -14.88 -1.23 20.90
C LYS A 94 -13.99 -0.22 20.18
N HIS A 95 -13.98 0.99 20.68
CA HIS A 95 -13.27 2.13 20.11
C HIS A 95 -11.97 2.43 20.85
N LEU A 96 -10.92 2.76 20.12
CA LEU A 96 -9.65 3.28 20.60
C LEU A 96 -9.22 4.47 19.74
N HIS A 97 -9.18 5.64 20.35
CA HIS A 97 -8.55 6.81 19.74
C HIS A 97 -7.05 6.81 20.06
N MET A 98 -6.21 7.07 19.06
CA MET A 98 -4.76 7.14 19.22
C MET A 98 -4.22 8.39 18.56
N LYS A 99 -3.35 9.09 19.28
CA LYS A 99 -2.40 10.01 18.68
C LYS A 99 -1.12 9.23 18.36
N LEU A 100 -0.64 9.37 17.14
CA LEU A 100 0.57 8.71 16.68
C LEU A 100 1.79 9.53 17.09
N ASP A 101 2.86 8.87 17.54
CA ASP A 101 4.14 9.54 17.83
C ASP A 101 4.74 10.16 16.57
N GLU A 102 4.50 9.53 15.42
CA GLU A 102 4.97 9.92 14.10
C GLU A 102 3.82 9.88 13.10
N PRO A 103 3.59 10.94 12.34
CA PRO A 103 2.51 10.99 11.36
C PRO A 103 2.76 10.03 10.20
N PHE A 104 1.68 9.53 9.58
CA PHE A 104 1.72 8.94 8.26
C PHE A 104 1.01 9.85 7.25
N ALA A 105 1.19 9.60 5.96
CA ALA A 105 0.54 10.40 4.92
C ALA A 105 -0.50 9.58 4.16
N VAL A 106 -1.54 10.26 3.66
CA VAL A 106 -2.55 9.68 2.77
C VAL A 106 -2.53 10.46 1.46
N TYR A 107 -2.17 9.77 0.38
CA TYR A 107 -2.04 10.36 -0.95
C TYR A 107 -3.14 9.87 -1.89
N SER A 108 -3.57 10.74 -2.79
CA SER A 108 -4.16 10.30 -4.04
C SER A 108 -3.10 9.54 -4.86
N ARG A 109 -3.43 8.34 -5.34
CA ARG A 109 -2.49 7.56 -6.15
C ARG A 109 -2.18 8.23 -7.50
N ILE A 110 -3.10 9.04 -8.02
CA ILE A 110 -2.82 9.85 -9.21
C ILE A 110 -1.71 10.85 -8.90
N ALA A 111 -1.84 11.63 -7.83
CA ALA A 111 -0.86 12.64 -7.44
C ALA A 111 0.48 12.00 -7.05
N PHE A 112 0.45 10.94 -6.23
CA PHE A 112 1.64 10.27 -5.73
C PHE A 112 2.44 9.56 -6.84
N ASP A 113 1.75 8.77 -7.69
CA ASP A 113 2.41 8.08 -8.79
C ASP A 113 2.94 9.08 -9.83
N THR A 114 2.22 10.19 -10.08
CA THR A 114 2.71 11.26 -10.95
C THR A 114 3.95 11.93 -10.38
N PHE A 115 3.95 12.27 -9.08
CA PHE A 115 5.11 12.85 -8.40
C PHE A 115 6.35 11.98 -8.56
N LEU A 116 6.25 10.68 -8.30
CA LEU A 116 7.39 9.76 -8.44
C LEU A 116 7.84 9.60 -9.90
N ARG A 117 6.90 9.57 -10.84
CA ARG A 117 7.21 9.46 -12.27
C ARG A 117 7.92 10.71 -12.81
N GLU A 118 7.49 11.90 -12.39
CA GLU A 118 8.17 13.16 -12.78
C GLU A 118 9.58 13.22 -12.19
N ARG A 119 9.82 12.72 -10.99
CA ARG A 119 11.16 12.58 -10.43
C ARG A 119 12.04 11.63 -11.24
N ALA A 120 11.50 10.52 -11.72
CA ALA A 120 12.21 9.61 -12.61
C ALA A 120 12.59 10.30 -13.93
N ARG A 121 11.63 11.04 -14.53
CA ARG A 121 11.88 11.81 -15.75
C ARG A 121 12.94 12.89 -15.54
N ALA A 122 12.87 13.64 -14.45
CA ALA A 122 13.85 14.66 -14.09
C ALA A 122 15.26 14.09 -13.82
N ALA A 123 15.34 12.81 -13.41
CA ALA A 123 16.59 12.09 -13.24
C ALA A 123 17.20 11.59 -14.57
N GLY A 124 16.47 11.65 -15.69
CA GLY A 124 16.93 11.23 -17.01
C GLY A 124 16.32 9.90 -17.51
N ALA A 125 15.36 9.29 -16.78
CA ALA A 125 14.64 8.13 -17.30
C ALA A 125 13.71 8.52 -18.45
N GLU A 126 13.70 7.76 -19.53
CA GLU A 126 12.77 7.94 -20.64
C GLU A 126 11.44 7.27 -20.30
N VAL A 127 10.35 8.05 -20.23
CA VAL A 127 9.04 7.56 -19.81
C VAL A 127 8.11 7.41 -21.00
N PHE A 128 7.66 6.18 -21.22
CA PHE A 128 6.79 5.78 -22.32
C PHE A 128 5.37 5.55 -21.81
N PRO A 129 4.33 6.15 -22.43
CA PRO A 129 2.94 5.94 -22.04
C PRO A 129 2.34 4.64 -22.61
N GLU A 130 3.15 3.79 -23.24
CA GLU A 130 2.72 2.57 -23.88
C GLU A 130 2.63 1.42 -22.87
N LYS A 131 1.63 0.58 -23.10
CA LYS A 131 1.48 -0.67 -22.38
C LYS A 131 2.32 -1.77 -23.04
N ILE A 132 3.11 -2.48 -22.25
CA ILE A 132 3.80 -3.66 -22.71
C ILE A 132 2.82 -4.82 -22.85
N SER A 133 2.88 -5.52 -23.97
CA SER A 133 2.08 -6.72 -24.23
C SER A 133 2.39 -7.80 -23.19
N ALA A 134 1.36 -8.44 -22.64
CA ALA A 134 1.52 -9.53 -21.67
C ALA A 134 2.34 -10.73 -22.18
N ARG A 135 2.46 -10.89 -23.49
CA ARG A 135 3.29 -11.90 -24.18
C ARG A 135 4.45 -11.28 -24.97
N GLY A 136 4.58 -9.96 -24.93
CA GLY A 136 5.51 -9.18 -25.73
C GLY A 136 6.91 -9.07 -25.13
N PHE A 137 7.40 -10.07 -24.39
CA PHE A 137 8.77 -10.09 -23.92
C PHE A 137 9.39 -11.47 -24.09
N LYS A 138 10.60 -11.50 -24.60
CA LYS A 138 11.40 -12.72 -24.85
C LYS A 138 12.86 -12.43 -24.55
N GLN A 139 13.57 -13.42 -24.09
CA GLN A 139 15.02 -13.38 -23.99
C GLN A 139 15.61 -13.70 -25.37
N ASP A 140 16.64 -12.98 -25.76
CA ASP A 140 17.38 -13.11 -26.98
C ASP A 140 18.87 -12.98 -26.66
N GLY A 141 19.55 -14.11 -26.51
CA GLY A 141 20.90 -14.17 -25.95
C GLY A 141 20.93 -13.63 -24.52
N ASP A 142 21.83 -12.68 -24.29
CA ASP A 142 21.98 -12.01 -22.98
C ASP A 142 21.05 -10.78 -22.81
N SER A 143 20.18 -10.52 -23.81
CA SER A 143 19.29 -9.35 -23.83
C SER A 143 17.83 -9.77 -23.80
N TRP A 144 16.96 -8.83 -23.46
CA TRP A 144 15.51 -8.93 -23.54
C TRP A 144 15.00 -8.08 -24.71
N ILE A 145 14.09 -8.65 -25.48
CA ILE A 145 13.26 -7.92 -26.43
C ILE A 145 11.88 -7.72 -25.80
N VAL A 146 11.43 -6.48 -25.72
CA VAL A 146 10.17 -6.07 -25.15
C VAL A 146 9.32 -5.37 -26.21
N ARG A 147 8.07 -5.83 -26.41
CA ARG A 147 7.16 -5.29 -27.42
C ARG A 147 5.99 -4.57 -26.76
N SER A 148 5.75 -3.33 -27.18
CA SER A 148 4.59 -2.56 -26.79
C SER A 148 3.31 -3.11 -27.45
N GLN A 149 2.13 -2.67 -26.95
CA GLN A 149 0.86 -3.02 -27.59
C GLN A 149 0.71 -2.40 -28.99
N ASN A 150 1.43 -1.33 -29.28
CA ASN A 150 1.47 -0.67 -30.59
C ASN A 150 2.38 -1.39 -31.59
N GLY A 151 3.08 -2.43 -31.16
CA GLY A 151 3.95 -3.25 -31.99
C GLY A 151 5.41 -2.79 -32.03
N GLU A 152 5.77 -1.71 -31.36
CA GLU A 152 7.15 -1.24 -31.24
C GLU A 152 8.00 -2.19 -30.40
N GLU A 153 9.23 -2.42 -30.81
CA GLU A 153 10.19 -3.29 -30.11
C GLU A 153 11.30 -2.46 -29.46
N PHE A 154 11.65 -2.85 -28.24
CA PHE A 154 12.72 -2.29 -27.45
C PHE A 154 13.61 -3.41 -26.93
N SER A 155 14.91 -3.14 -26.74
CA SER A 155 15.83 -4.11 -26.15
C SER A 155 16.47 -3.61 -24.88
N CYS A 156 16.84 -4.53 -23.97
CA CYS A 156 17.57 -4.18 -22.75
C CYS A 156 18.39 -5.37 -22.23
N GLU A 157 19.40 -5.06 -21.40
CA GLU A 157 20.13 -6.06 -20.63
C GLU A 157 19.32 -6.56 -19.43
N TRP A 158 18.57 -5.64 -18.77
CA TRP A 158 17.77 -5.94 -17.58
C TRP A 158 16.31 -5.58 -17.76
N LEU A 159 15.43 -6.58 -17.56
CA LEU A 159 13.96 -6.41 -17.55
C LEU A 159 13.44 -6.37 -16.10
N LEU A 160 12.91 -5.23 -15.66
CA LEU A 160 12.35 -5.05 -14.32
C LEU A 160 10.83 -5.05 -14.38
N ALA A 161 10.20 -6.00 -13.67
CA ALA A 161 8.75 -6.02 -13.53
C ALA A 161 8.31 -5.25 -12.27
N ALA A 162 7.60 -4.15 -12.47
CA ALA A 162 6.96 -3.32 -11.45
C ALA A 162 5.47 -3.11 -11.76
N ASP A 163 4.86 -4.03 -12.54
CA ASP A 163 3.51 -3.99 -13.09
C ASP A 163 2.42 -4.48 -12.10
N GLY A 164 2.81 -4.66 -10.83
CA GLY A 164 1.89 -4.91 -9.72
C GLY A 164 1.49 -6.38 -9.54
N ALA A 165 0.50 -6.61 -8.67
CA ALA A 165 0.10 -7.94 -8.19
C ALA A 165 -0.31 -8.93 -9.30
N ASN A 166 -0.78 -8.44 -10.44
CA ASN A 166 -1.18 -9.26 -11.59
C ASN A 166 -0.09 -9.40 -12.67
N SER A 167 1.18 -9.11 -12.33
CA SER A 167 2.32 -9.11 -13.23
C SER A 167 2.34 -10.31 -14.20
N ALA A 168 2.30 -10.02 -15.49
CA ALA A 168 2.46 -11.04 -16.53
C ALA A 168 3.92 -11.51 -16.63
N ILE A 169 4.86 -10.59 -16.37
CA ILE A 169 6.30 -10.87 -16.38
C ILE A 169 6.64 -11.80 -15.21
N ALA A 170 6.19 -11.49 -14.00
CA ALA A 170 6.40 -12.34 -12.83
C ALA A 170 5.84 -13.75 -13.02
N LYS A 171 4.65 -13.89 -13.61
CA LYS A 171 4.05 -15.20 -13.92
C LYS A 171 4.94 -16.06 -14.81
N LYS A 172 5.60 -15.46 -15.80
CA LYS A 172 6.46 -16.17 -16.74
C LYS A 172 7.83 -16.50 -16.15
N LEU A 173 8.42 -15.57 -15.37
CA LEU A 173 9.82 -15.68 -14.91
C LEU A 173 9.96 -16.35 -13.53
N ALA A 174 9.03 -16.13 -12.62
CA ALA A 174 9.10 -16.62 -11.24
C ALA A 174 7.87 -17.46 -10.83
N GLY A 175 6.95 -17.73 -11.75
CA GLY A 175 5.69 -18.40 -11.46
C GLY A 175 4.60 -17.46 -10.94
N ALA A 176 3.34 -17.85 -11.16
CA ALA A 176 2.19 -17.12 -10.65
C ALA A 176 2.13 -17.19 -9.12
N LEU A 177 1.66 -16.11 -8.49
CA LEU A 177 1.28 -16.16 -7.09
C LEU A 177 0.03 -17.04 -6.95
N PRO A 178 -0.03 -17.93 -5.93
CA PRO A 178 -1.20 -18.76 -5.70
C PRO A 178 -2.46 -17.89 -5.49
N PRO A 179 -3.61 -18.22 -6.09
CA PRO A 179 -4.84 -17.43 -5.90
C PRO A 179 -5.23 -17.27 -4.43
N ALA A 180 -5.05 -18.31 -3.60
CA ALA A 180 -5.33 -18.27 -2.15
C ALA A 180 -4.39 -17.33 -1.37
N GLU A 181 -3.29 -16.88 -1.99
CA GLU A 181 -2.34 -15.93 -1.42
C GLU A 181 -2.53 -14.51 -1.98
N MET A 182 -3.66 -14.27 -2.62
CA MET A 182 -4.08 -12.94 -3.10
C MET A 182 -5.26 -12.47 -2.28
N GLU A 183 -5.10 -11.36 -1.60
CA GLU A 183 -6.20 -10.68 -0.92
C GLU A 183 -7.01 -9.87 -1.92
N VAL A 184 -8.28 -9.70 -1.60
CA VAL A 184 -9.19 -8.82 -2.34
C VAL A 184 -9.44 -7.58 -1.50
N ALA A 185 -9.18 -6.43 -2.09
CA ALA A 185 -9.56 -5.15 -1.53
C ALA A 185 -10.51 -4.45 -2.50
N PHE A 186 -11.62 -3.93 -1.98
CA PHE A 186 -12.51 -3.08 -2.75
C PHE A 186 -13.05 -1.96 -1.88
N GLY A 187 -13.58 -0.94 -2.51
CA GLY A 187 -14.05 0.22 -1.79
C GLY A 187 -14.70 1.27 -2.68
N TYR A 188 -14.93 2.42 -2.05
CA TYR A 188 -15.57 3.56 -2.66
C TYR A 188 -14.81 4.84 -2.36
N ARG A 189 -14.68 5.70 -3.37
CA ARG A 189 -14.34 7.11 -3.17
C ARG A 189 -15.64 7.85 -2.95
N ALA A 190 -15.74 8.56 -1.84
CA ALA A 190 -16.94 9.30 -1.48
C ALA A 190 -16.58 10.73 -1.06
N PRO A 191 -17.48 11.71 -1.17
CA PRO A 191 -17.22 13.10 -0.80
C PRO A 191 -16.75 13.24 0.64
N LEU A 192 -15.96 14.28 0.94
CA LEU A 192 -15.67 14.64 2.33
C LEU A 192 -16.96 15.04 3.03
N PRO A 193 -17.15 14.70 4.34
CA PRO A 193 -18.22 15.28 5.13
C PRO A 193 -18.01 16.80 5.18
N GLU A 194 -19.08 17.57 5.37
CA GLU A 194 -18.97 19.03 5.42
C GLU A 194 -18.07 19.55 6.57
N SER A 195 -17.72 18.71 7.56
CA SER A 195 -16.70 18.98 8.56
C SER A 195 -15.30 18.81 7.96
N ARG A 196 -14.42 19.78 8.18
CA ARG A 196 -13.03 19.72 7.71
C ARG A 196 -12.17 18.71 8.46
N ASP A 197 -12.61 18.21 9.61
CA ASP A 197 -11.85 17.30 10.50
C ASP A 197 -12.32 15.85 10.32
N ALA A 198 -12.31 15.37 9.08
CA ALA A 198 -12.64 13.99 8.77
C ALA A 198 -11.63 13.03 9.42
N ALA A 199 -12.11 12.12 10.28
CA ALA A 199 -11.30 11.18 11.04
C ALA A 199 -10.72 10.08 10.12
N THR A 200 -9.48 9.69 10.40
CA THR A 200 -8.90 8.48 9.84
C THR A 200 -9.32 7.28 10.69
N VAL A 201 -9.94 6.29 10.06
CA VAL A 201 -10.53 5.14 10.76
C VAL A 201 -10.00 3.83 10.19
N VAL A 202 -9.69 2.88 11.08
CA VAL A 202 -9.45 1.47 10.80
C VAL A 202 -10.39 0.64 11.67
N ALA A 203 -11.18 -0.24 11.06
CA ALA A 203 -12.15 -1.08 11.75
C ALA A 203 -11.93 -2.56 11.40
N PHE A 204 -11.58 -3.39 12.39
CA PHE A 204 -11.42 -4.83 12.20
C PHE A 204 -12.76 -5.50 11.95
N LEU A 205 -12.81 -6.41 10.98
CA LEU A 205 -14.06 -7.03 10.53
C LEU A 205 -14.58 -8.07 11.53
N PRO A 206 -15.89 -8.09 11.80
CA PRO A 206 -16.49 -9.18 12.54
C PRO A 206 -16.53 -10.44 11.67
N ASN A 207 -16.05 -11.56 12.21
CA ASN A 207 -16.05 -12.89 11.55
C ASN A 207 -15.26 -13.01 10.23
N TRP A 208 -14.43 -12.01 9.89
CA TRP A 208 -13.62 -11.98 8.68
C TRP A 208 -12.16 -11.71 8.99
N VAL A 209 -11.27 -12.26 8.17
CA VAL A 209 -9.84 -11.91 8.20
C VAL A 209 -9.66 -10.61 7.42
N GLY A 210 -9.39 -9.52 8.13
CA GLY A 210 -9.17 -8.24 7.48
C GLY A 210 -9.74 -7.05 8.24
N TYR A 211 -9.81 -5.92 7.55
CA TYR A 211 -10.28 -4.67 8.13
C TYR A 211 -10.93 -3.76 7.06
N ALA A 212 -11.77 -2.84 7.53
CA ALA A 212 -12.25 -1.71 6.75
C ALA A 212 -11.49 -0.45 7.13
N TRP A 213 -11.42 0.51 6.21
CA TRP A 213 -10.78 1.80 6.42
C TRP A 213 -11.62 2.96 5.90
N ALA A 214 -11.46 4.12 6.51
CA ALA A 214 -11.85 5.42 6.00
C ALA A 214 -10.62 6.33 6.06
N PHE A 215 -10.04 6.63 4.90
CA PHE A 215 -8.83 7.45 4.78
C PHE A 215 -9.16 8.75 4.06
N PRO A 216 -9.37 9.85 4.81
CA PRO A 216 -9.63 11.14 4.23
C PRO A 216 -8.41 11.65 3.46
N ARG A 217 -8.67 12.10 2.23
CA ARG A 217 -7.72 12.79 1.36
C ARG A 217 -8.07 14.27 1.31
N LEU A 218 -7.47 15.02 0.40
CA LEU A 218 -7.73 16.45 0.27
C LEU A 218 -9.12 16.75 -0.33
N ASP A 219 -9.62 15.89 -1.20
CA ASP A 219 -10.81 16.06 -2.04
C ASP A 219 -11.91 15.02 -1.79
N HIS A 220 -11.58 13.86 -1.22
CA HIS A 220 -12.53 12.78 -0.99
C HIS A 220 -12.07 11.88 0.17
N ILE A 221 -12.92 10.93 0.58
CA ILE A 221 -12.53 9.83 1.47
C ILE A 221 -12.39 8.56 0.64
N SER A 222 -11.29 7.85 0.84
CA SER A 222 -11.14 6.49 0.39
C SER A 222 -11.68 5.54 1.45
N PHE A 223 -12.87 5.00 1.24
CA PHE A 223 -13.40 3.88 2.01
C PHE A 223 -13.00 2.57 1.36
N GLY A 224 -12.72 1.57 2.16
CA GLY A 224 -12.48 0.25 1.61
C GLY A 224 -12.51 -0.85 2.66
N ILE A 225 -12.48 -2.07 2.16
CA ILE A 225 -12.41 -3.31 2.92
C ILE A 225 -11.39 -4.23 2.25
N ALA A 226 -10.57 -4.89 3.05
CA ALA A 226 -9.62 -5.90 2.57
C ALA A 226 -9.83 -7.20 3.34
N THR A 227 -9.84 -8.32 2.62
CA THR A 227 -10.01 -9.66 3.19
C THR A 227 -9.33 -10.73 2.35
N THR A 228 -9.24 -11.95 2.88
CA THR A 228 -8.75 -13.11 2.15
C THR A 228 -9.73 -13.59 1.10
N GLN A 229 -9.23 -14.14 -0.01
CA GLN A 229 -10.08 -14.56 -1.12
C GLN A 229 -10.90 -15.83 -0.81
N ASP A 230 -10.39 -16.72 0.01
CA ASP A 230 -11.04 -17.99 0.39
C ASP A 230 -12.29 -17.81 1.26
N ALA A 231 -12.42 -16.65 1.92
CA ALA A 231 -13.58 -16.29 2.73
C ALA A 231 -14.44 -15.20 2.06
N PHE A 232 -14.27 -14.96 0.75
CA PHE A 232 -14.84 -13.82 0.06
C PHE A 232 -16.30 -14.05 -0.32
N ASP A 233 -17.23 -13.43 0.43
CA ASP A 233 -18.61 -13.22 0.06
C ASP A 233 -18.83 -11.74 -0.28
N HIS A 234 -18.92 -11.45 -1.58
CA HIS A 234 -18.98 -10.09 -2.09
C HIS A 234 -20.21 -9.33 -1.58
N GLU A 235 -21.39 -9.97 -1.54
CA GLU A 235 -22.63 -9.28 -1.16
C GLU A 235 -22.62 -8.89 0.32
N SER A 236 -22.21 -9.82 1.19
CA SER A 236 -22.09 -9.56 2.62
C SER A 236 -21.04 -8.51 2.95
N LEU A 237 -19.88 -8.55 2.27
CA LEU A 237 -18.81 -7.60 2.49
C LEU A 237 -19.14 -6.21 1.93
N ASP A 238 -19.82 -6.12 0.79
CA ASP A 238 -20.29 -4.85 0.25
C ASP A 238 -21.35 -4.22 1.17
N ALA A 239 -22.31 -5.01 1.67
CA ALA A 239 -23.28 -4.55 2.65
C ALA A 239 -22.59 -4.02 3.92
N LEU A 240 -21.60 -4.75 4.44
CA LEU A 240 -20.82 -4.36 5.60
C LEU A 240 -20.05 -3.06 5.38
N LEU A 241 -19.47 -2.88 4.19
CA LEU A 241 -18.78 -1.64 3.82
C LEU A 241 -19.74 -0.47 3.71
N TRP A 242 -20.94 -0.66 3.14
CA TRP A 242 -21.96 0.38 3.12
C TRP A 242 -22.42 0.79 4.52
N ASP A 243 -22.62 -0.18 5.42
CA ASP A 243 -22.99 0.10 6.80
C ASP A 243 -21.87 0.88 7.53
N PHE A 244 -20.61 0.54 7.24
CA PHE A 244 -19.45 1.28 7.73
C PHE A 244 -19.44 2.74 7.22
N MET A 245 -19.67 2.94 5.94
CA MET A 245 -19.73 4.27 5.32
C MET A 245 -20.86 5.12 5.91
N VAL A 246 -22.08 4.57 6.01
CA VAL A 246 -23.23 5.26 6.59
C VAL A 246 -22.95 5.63 8.05
N SER A 247 -22.45 4.70 8.87
CA SER A 247 -22.05 4.96 10.25
C SER A 247 -21.03 6.08 10.38
N TYR A 248 -20.08 6.13 9.45
CA TYR A 248 -19.08 7.20 9.42
C TYR A 248 -19.73 8.56 9.21
N TYR A 249 -20.59 8.73 8.19
CA TYR A 249 -21.25 10.03 7.94
C TYR A 249 -22.27 10.39 9.01
N GLU A 250 -22.99 9.42 9.59
CA GLU A 250 -23.89 9.67 10.72
C GLU A 250 -23.16 10.28 11.92
N SER A 251 -21.95 9.80 12.22
CA SER A 251 -21.16 10.33 13.34
C SER A 251 -20.93 11.84 13.21
N TYR A 252 -20.75 12.36 11.99
CA TYR A 252 -20.60 13.79 11.72
C TYR A 252 -21.93 14.56 11.80
N ARG A 253 -23.04 13.96 11.34
CA ARG A 253 -24.38 14.59 11.48
C ARG A 253 -24.79 14.73 12.95
N THR A 254 -24.55 13.70 13.75
CA THR A 254 -24.87 13.69 15.18
C THR A 254 -23.99 14.69 15.96
N ALA A 255 -22.70 14.78 15.65
CA ALA A 255 -21.79 15.73 16.25
C ALA A 255 -22.24 17.18 16.00
N ARG A 256 -22.67 17.53 14.77
CA ARG A 256 -23.23 18.85 14.45
C ARG A 256 -24.49 19.19 15.24
N HIS A 257 -25.39 18.22 15.40
CA HIS A 257 -26.60 18.44 16.20
C HIS A 257 -26.25 18.74 17.66
N SER A 258 -25.31 17.97 18.21
CA SER A 258 -24.81 18.20 19.59
C SER A 258 -24.09 19.53 19.75
N GLU A 259 -23.31 19.97 18.76
CA GLU A 259 -22.67 21.30 18.76
C GLU A 259 -23.68 22.44 18.67
N ARG A 260 -24.71 22.34 17.83
CA ARG A 260 -25.81 23.34 17.78
C ARG A 260 -26.50 23.45 19.12
N VAL A 261 -26.78 22.32 19.76
CA VAL A 261 -27.42 22.28 21.09
C VAL A 261 -26.46 22.81 22.18
N ALA A 262 -25.14 22.51 22.08
CA ALA A 262 -24.14 22.94 23.05
C ALA A 262 -23.79 24.45 22.94
N ARG A 263 -23.80 25.05 21.74
CA ARG A 263 -23.64 26.51 21.55
C ARG A 263 -24.72 27.31 22.22
N TYR A 264 -25.90 26.70 22.45
CA TYR A 264 -26.96 27.29 23.23
C TYR A 264 -26.74 27.17 24.77
N ARG A 265 -25.79 26.33 25.23
CA ARG A 265 -25.63 26.01 26.65
C ARG A 265 -24.32 26.40 27.31
N THR A 266 -23.17 26.42 26.68
CA THR A 266 -21.90 26.92 27.30
C THR A 266 -20.73 26.92 26.28
N GLY A 267 -19.87 27.94 26.36
CA GLY A 267 -18.75 28.18 25.46
C GLY A 267 -17.48 27.34 25.76
N SER A 268 -17.44 26.08 25.43
CA SER A 268 -16.19 25.35 25.26
C SER A 268 -16.45 24.06 24.41
N GLY A 269 -16.34 24.23 23.10
CA GLY A 269 -16.82 23.21 22.13
C GLY A 269 -15.81 22.23 21.60
N ARG A 270 -14.51 22.30 21.97
CA ARG A 270 -13.47 21.43 21.31
C ARG A 270 -13.37 20.00 21.82
N ASP A 271 -13.79 19.70 23.02
CA ASP A 271 -13.62 18.36 23.61
C ASP A 271 -14.80 17.41 23.38
N ARG A 272 -15.94 17.88 22.89
CA ARG A 272 -17.17 17.08 22.77
C ARG A 272 -17.41 16.47 21.39
N LEU A 273 -16.66 16.86 20.37
CA LEU A 273 -16.68 16.20 19.05
C LEU A 273 -16.09 14.77 19.10
N ARG A 274 -15.32 14.45 20.14
CA ARG A 274 -14.68 13.14 20.35
C ARG A 274 -15.61 12.05 20.89
N ASP A 275 -16.83 12.40 21.35
CA ASP A 275 -17.73 11.43 21.98
C ASP A 275 -18.78 10.81 21.05
N ALA A 276 -18.87 11.25 19.79
CA ALA A 276 -19.72 10.61 18.79
C ALA A 276 -19.06 9.33 18.27
N THR A 277 -19.04 8.30 19.11
CA THR A 277 -18.53 6.98 18.75
C THR A 277 -19.37 6.39 17.62
N MET A 278 -18.77 6.05 16.50
CA MET A 278 -19.45 5.32 15.43
C MET A 278 -20.06 4.02 15.98
N ARG A 279 -21.33 3.78 15.68
CA ARG A 279 -22.01 2.53 16.05
C ARG A 279 -21.72 1.46 14.98
N LEU A 280 -20.46 1.06 14.87
CA LEU A 280 -20.03 0.05 13.92
C LEU A 280 -20.62 -1.32 14.22
N TRP A 281 -20.95 -2.04 13.18
CA TRP A 281 -21.37 -3.44 13.16
C TRP A 281 -22.66 -3.75 13.93
N LYS A 282 -23.37 -2.74 14.47
CA LYS A 282 -24.59 -2.90 15.24
C LYS A 282 -25.81 -2.26 14.60
N SER A 283 -25.65 -1.58 13.49
CA SER A 283 -26.73 -0.84 12.87
C SER A 283 -27.40 -1.66 11.79
N ASN A 284 -28.72 -1.87 11.96
CA ASN A 284 -29.58 -2.32 10.89
C ASN A 284 -29.95 -1.11 10.01
N PHE A 285 -28.98 -0.54 9.30
CA PHE A 285 -29.30 0.48 8.31
C PHE A 285 -30.15 -0.16 7.22
N THR A 286 -31.32 0.38 7.01
CA THR A 286 -32.21 -0.09 5.94
C THR A 286 -31.61 0.27 4.58
N LYS A 287 -31.99 -0.47 3.54
CA LYS A 287 -31.58 -0.14 2.16
C LYS A 287 -32.00 1.28 1.74
N ASP A 288 -33.00 1.83 2.44
CA ASP A 288 -33.62 3.15 2.19
C ASP A 288 -33.06 4.26 3.09
N ASP A 289 -31.91 4.05 3.72
CA ASP A 289 -31.24 5.10 4.52
C ASP A 289 -30.89 6.31 3.62
N PRO A 290 -31.26 7.54 4.03
CA PRO A 290 -31.06 8.73 3.19
C PRO A 290 -29.58 9.03 2.91
N ILE A 291 -28.66 8.76 3.86
CA ILE A 291 -27.22 8.91 3.65
C ILE A 291 -26.76 7.92 2.58
N ARG A 292 -27.21 6.67 2.67
CA ARG A 292 -26.89 5.65 1.69
C ARG A 292 -27.37 6.01 0.28
N ALA A 293 -28.58 6.56 0.20
CA ALA A 293 -29.17 7.01 -1.08
C ALA A 293 -28.35 8.15 -1.70
N GLU A 294 -27.92 9.13 -0.90
CA GLU A 294 -27.08 10.25 -1.31
C GLU A 294 -25.70 9.77 -1.78
N LEU A 295 -25.05 8.92 -0.99
CA LEU A 295 -23.72 8.38 -1.30
C LEU A 295 -23.72 7.51 -2.56
N LYS A 296 -24.77 6.77 -2.85
CA LYS A 296 -24.89 5.95 -4.07
C LYS A 296 -24.85 6.77 -5.35
N GLN A 297 -25.18 8.05 -5.29
CA GLN A 297 -25.15 8.95 -6.46
C GLN A 297 -23.74 9.48 -6.75
N THR A 298 -22.87 9.52 -5.74
CA THR A 298 -21.56 10.20 -5.81
C THR A 298 -20.37 9.28 -5.57
N ALA A 299 -20.59 8.11 -4.95
CA ALA A 299 -19.51 7.21 -4.61
C ALA A 299 -19.03 6.39 -5.83
N GLU A 300 -17.72 6.45 -6.09
CA GLU A 300 -17.05 5.71 -7.16
C GLU A 300 -16.43 4.43 -6.63
N ARG A 301 -16.80 3.30 -7.22
CA ARG A 301 -16.26 2.00 -6.82
C ARG A 301 -14.86 1.75 -7.36
N TYR A 302 -14.02 1.08 -6.57
CA TYR A 302 -12.73 0.57 -6.98
C TYR A 302 -12.45 -0.81 -6.38
N ALA A 303 -11.56 -1.59 -7.02
CA ALA A 303 -11.09 -2.87 -6.49
C ALA A 303 -9.62 -3.10 -6.83
N ALA A 304 -8.91 -3.85 -5.97
CA ALA A 304 -7.52 -4.25 -6.14
C ALA A 304 -7.30 -5.66 -5.65
N ARG A 305 -6.22 -6.27 -6.12
CA ARG A 305 -5.62 -7.45 -5.51
C ARG A 305 -4.34 -7.04 -4.79
N ILE A 306 -4.11 -7.62 -3.61
CA ILE A 306 -2.95 -7.39 -2.78
C ILE A 306 -2.28 -8.74 -2.53
N PRO A 307 -0.97 -8.89 -2.74
CA PRO A 307 -0.27 -10.12 -2.37
C PRO A 307 -0.30 -10.32 -0.86
N GLY A 308 -0.65 -11.53 -0.43
CA GLY A 308 -0.65 -11.93 0.99
C GLY A 308 0.01 -13.29 1.14
N LEU A 309 1.32 -13.38 0.82
CA LEU A 309 2.04 -14.62 0.68
C LEU A 309 2.03 -15.48 1.93
N ALA A 310 1.83 -16.79 1.77
CA ALA A 310 1.94 -17.77 2.84
C ALA A 310 3.39 -17.95 3.32
N PRO A 311 3.62 -18.39 4.58
CA PRO A 311 4.98 -18.55 5.12
C PRO A 311 5.92 -19.41 4.25
N ARG A 312 5.40 -20.47 3.62
CA ARG A 312 6.20 -21.36 2.75
C ARG A 312 6.57 -20.73 1.42
N THR A 313 5.73 -19.85 0.89
CA THR A 313 5.99 -19.17 -0.38
C THR A 313 7.17 -18.22 -0.27
N TRP A 314 7.40 -17.60 0.91
CA TRP A 314 8.57 -16.77 1.15
C TRP A 314 9.90 -17.53 1.02
N ASP A 315 9.92 -18.84 1.34
CA ASP A 315 11.13 -19.65 1.23
C ASP A 315 11.50 -19.94 -0.23
N THR A 316 10.51 -20.07 -1.10
CA THR A 316 10.69 -20.46 -2.50
C THR A 316 10.59 -19.30 -3.50
N ARG A 317 10.02 -18.15 -3.08
CA ARG A 317 9.83 -17.00 -3.97
C ARG A 317 11.16 -16.42 -4.43
N ARG A 318 11.36 -16.39 -5.74
CA ARG A 318 12.48 -15.70 -6.39
C ARG A 318 12.02 -14.34 -6.91
N ALA A 319 12.82 -13.31 -6.67
CA ALA A 319 12.56 -11.96 -7.15
C ALA A 319 13.64 -11.48 -8.13
N CYS A 320 14.63 -12.33 -8.44
CA CYS A 320 15.72 -11.99 -9.35
C CYS A 320 16.24 -13.23 -10.06
N GLY A 321 16.75 -13.04 -11.29
CA GLY A 321 17.44 -14.03 -12.10
C GLY A 321 18.26 -13.33 -13.18
N ASP A 322 18.80 -14.12 -14.12
CA ASP A 322 19.70 -13.61 -15.17
C ASP A 322 18.96 -12.60 -16.06
N GLY A 323 19.36 -11.33 -15.97
CA GLY A 323 18.80 -10.23 -16.75
C GLY A 323 17.40 -9.80 -16.35
N TRP A 324 16.84 -10.23 -15.19
CA TRP A 324 15.52 -9.78 -14.74
C TRP A 324 15.39 -9.61 -13.23
N ALA A 325 14.49 -8.71 -12.79
CA ALA A 325 14.08 -8.59 -11.41
C ALA A 325 12.60 -8.20 -11.28
N LEU A 326 12.00 -8.58 -10.14
CA LEU A 326 10.63 -8.24 -9.76
C LEU A 326 10.67 -7.27 -8.59
N LEU A 327 9.84 -6.22 -8.64
CA LEU A 327 9.79 -5.15 -7.65
C LEU A 327 8.37 -5.00 -7.09
N GLY A 328 8.26 -4.68 -5.82
CA GLY A 328 6.98 -4.43 -5.14
C GLY A 328 6.00 -5.59 -5.25
N ASP A 329 4.75 -5.28 -5.57
CA ASP A 329 3.67 -6.29 -5.66
C ASP A 329 3.91 -7.36 -6.74
N ALA A 330 4.70 -7.07 -7.78
CA ALA A 330 5.08 -8.06 -8.80
C ALA A 330 5.94 -9.19 -8.21
N ALA A 331 6.76 -8.87 -7.21
CA ALA A 331 7.49 -9.84 -6.42
C ALA A 331 6.64 -10.48 -5.31
N GLY A 332 5.48 -9.90 -4.98
CA GLY A 332 4.64 -10.29 -3.86
C GLY A 332 4.98 -9.55 -2.55
N PHE A 333 5.70 -8.44 -2.63
CA PHE A 333 6.18 -7.69 -1.47
C PHE A 333 5.10 -6.75 -0.91
N ALA A 334 4.19 -7.32 -0.14
CA ALA A 334 3.23 -6.61 0.68
C ALA A 334 3.12 -7.28 2.06
N ASP A 335 2.85 -6.48 3.09
CA ASP A 335 2.62 -7.00 4.44
C ASP A 335 1.28 -7.74 4.49
N PRO A 336 1.26 -9.04 4.78
CA PRO A 336 0.03 -9.83 4.76
C PRO A 336 -0.89 -9.58 5.97
N VAL A 337 -0.50 -8.75 6.94
CA VAL A 337 -1.35 -8.33 8.08
C VAL A 337 -2.01 -6.99 7.81
N THR A 338 -1.23 -6.02 7.33
CA THR A 338 -1.69 -4.64 7.15
C THR A 338 -2.05 -4.30 5.70
N GLY A 339 -1.66 -5.13 4.73
CA GLY A 339 -1.78 -4.82 3.30
C GLY A 339 -0.84 -3.70 2.83
N GLU A 340 0.13 -3.28 3.66
CA GLU A 340 1.11 -2.28 3.26
C GLU A 340 2.00 -2.80 2.15
N GLY A 341 2.00 -2.12 0.99
CA GLY A 341 2.84 -2.45 -0.15
C GLY A 341 3.78 -1.31 -0.57
N ILE A 342 3.43 -0.04 -0.27
CA ILE A 342 4.17 1.12 -0.79
C ILE A 342 5.60 1.18 -0.24
N TYR A 343 5.79 0.96 1.06
CA TYR A 343 7.13 0.89 1.65
C TYR A 343 7.99 -0.18 0.96
N TYR A 344 7.47 -1.39 0.82
CA TYR A 344 8.20 -2.51 0.21
C TYR A 344 8.42 -2.31 -1.29
N ALA A 345 7.50 -1.63 -1.97
CA ALA A 345 7.68 -1.23 -3.36
C ALA A 345 8.90 -0.32 -3.54
N LEU A 346 9.00 0.75 -2.74
CA LEU A 346 10.13 1.67 -2.75
C LEU A 346 11.42 1.00 -2.28
N ARG A 347 11.35 0.20 -1.20
CA ARG A 347 12.52 -0.47 -0.64
C ARG A 347 13.11 -1.52 -1.58
N SER A 348 12.28 -2.32 -2.24
CA SER A 348 12.74 -3.28 -3.25
C SER A 348 13.41 -2.60 -4.44
N ALA A 349 12.85 -1.48 -4.89
CA ALA A 349 13.42 -0.67 -5.95
C ALA A 349 14.81 -0.11 -5.58
N GLU A 350 14.94 0.40 -4.35
CA GLU A 350 16.21 0.90 -3.82
C GLU A 350 17.25 -0.22 -3.73
N LEU A 351 16.91 -1.36 -3.15
CA LEU A 351 17.83 -2.49 -3.00
C LEU A 351 18.31 -3.05 -4.34
N PHE A 352 17.41 -3.09 -5.35
CA PHE A 352 17.81 -3.49 -6.70
C PHE A 352 18.75 -2.47 -7.33
N ALA A 353 18.39 -1.18 -7.29
CA ALA A 353 19.21 -0.13 -7.87
C ALA A 353 20.62 -0.09 -7.22
N ASP A 354 20.71 -0.23 -5.89
CA ASP A 354 21.98 -0.27 -5.17
C ASP A 354 22.82 -1.53 -5.54
N ALA A 355 22.17 -2.67 -5.78
CA ALA A 355 22.86 -3.88 -6.24
C ALA A 355 23.38 -3.72 -7.68
N TYR A 356 22.54 -3.16 -8.55
CA TYR A 356 22.89 -2.92 -9.96
C TYR A 356 24.07 -1.94 -10.11
N LEU A 357 23.98 -0.79 -9.42
CA LEU A 357 25.01 0.26 -9.46
C LEU A 357 26.34 -0.20 -8.82
N ALA A 358 26.28 -1.16 -7.90
CA ALA A 358 27.48 -1.82 -7.36
C ALA A 358 28.08 -2.90 -8.31
N GLY A 359 27.51 -3.13 -9.49
CA GLY A 359 27.95 -4.14 -10.45
C GLY A 359 27.58 -5.58 -10.09
N SER A 360 26.68 -5.79 -9.13
CA SER A 360 26.26 -7.11 -8.66
C SER A 360 24.72 -7.21 -8.56
N PRO A 361 23.98 -7.04 -9.65
CA PRO A 361 22.51 -6.98 -9.62
C PRO A 361 21.86 -8.27 -9.07
N LEU A 362 22.47 -9.43 -9.20
CA LEU A 362 21.99 -10.69 -8.63
C LEU A 362 22.01 -10.71 -7.08
N ASP A 363 22.83 -9.88 -6.44
CA ASP A 363 22.84 -9.73 -5.00
C ASP A 363 21.51 -9.22 -4.44
N TYR A 364 20.66 -8.63 -5.29
CA TYR A 364 19.32 -8.19 -4.93
C TYR A 364 18.51 -9.30 -4.25
N GLU A 365 18.64 -10.56 -4.72
CA GLU A 365 17.94 -11.70 -4.10
C GLU A 365 18.29 -11.89 -2.62
N GLN A 366 19.57 -11.73 -2.25
CA GLN A 366 19.99 -11.83 -0.87
C GLN A 366 19.67 -10.56 -0.07
N ARG A 367 19.77 -9.39 -0.70
CA ARG A 367 19.54 -8.09 -0.05
C ARG A 367 18.10 -7.97 0.45
N TRP A 368 17.09 -8.24 -0.38
CA TRP A 368 15.69 -8.15 0.06
C TRP A 368 15.34 -9.19 1.13
N ARG A 369 15.88 -10.41 1.03
CA ARG A 369 15.67 -11.46 2.05
C ARG A 369 16.21 -11.06 3.40
N LYS A 370 17.38 -10.43 3.43
CA LYS A 370 18.04 -9.96 4.65
C LYS A 370 17.36 -8.72 5.24
N ASP A 371 16.94 -7.80 4.37
CA ASP A 371 16.38 -6.50 4.77
C ASP A 371 14.97 -6.64 5.36
N PHE A 372 14.02 -7.12 4.55
CA PHE A 372 12.61 -7.19 4.95
C PHE A 372 11.95 -8.58 4.77
N GLY A 373 12.57 -9.51 4.06
CA GLY A 373 11.96 -10.81 3.75
C GLY A 373 11.58 -11.59 5.00
N ARG A 374 12.42 -11.57 6.04
CA ARG A 374 12.13 -12.22 7.33
C ARG A 374 10.96 -11.58 8.07
N GLU A 375 10.80 -10.26 7.96
CA GLU A 375 9.66 -9.55 8.56
C GLU A 375 8.36 -9.93 7.88
N LEU A 376 8.32 -9.95 6.55
CA LEU A 376 7.14 -10.35 5.79
C LEU A 376 6.78 -11.82 6.03
N GLN A 377 7.76 -12.72 6.08
CA GLN A 377 7.53 -14.11 6.44
C GLN A 377 6.97 -14.24 7.87
N ARG A 378 7.49 -13.44 8.82
CA ARG A 378 6.97 -13.40 10.18
C ARG A 378 5.57 -12.86 10.26
N ALA A 379 5.26 -11.80 9.51
CA ALA A 379 3.90 -11.27 9.35
C ALA A 379 2.93 -12.35 8.87
N SER A 380 3.31 -13.12 7.83
CA SER A 380 2.53 -14.25 7.31
C SER A 380 2.21 -15.30 8.37
N GLN A 381 3.22 -15.67 9.20
CA GLN A 381 3.03 -16.61 10.32
C GLN A 381 2.09 -16.07 11.39
N MET A 382 2.11 -14.75 11.61
CA MET A 382 1.30 -14.10 12.64
C MET A 382 -0.13 -13.80 12.18
N ARG A 383 -0.39 -13.67 10.88
CA ARG A 383 -1.68 -13.28 10.31
C ARG A 383 -2.87 -14.05 10.87
N ARG A 384 -2.79 -15.40 10.87
CA ARG A 384 -3.87 -16.26 11.42
C ARG A 384 -4.13 -16.01 12.91
N ARG A 385 -3.10 -15.64 13.68
CA ARG A 385 -3.25 -15.33 15.11
C ARG A 385 -3.78 -13.94 15.32
N PHE A 386 -3.37 -13.00 14.49
CA PHE A 386 -3.78 -11.60 14.56
C PHE A 386 -5.27 -11.43 14.30
N TYR A 387 -5.81 -12.15 13.31
CA TYR A 387 -7.23 -12.13 12.97
C TYR A 387 -8.03 -13.29 13.57
N GLY A 388 -7.40 -14.17 14.30
CA GLY A 388 -8.03 -15.33 14.92
C GLY A 388 -8.58 -15.06 16.32
N ASN A 389 -9.21 -16.08 16.91
CA ASN A 389 -9.71 -16.02 18.27
C ASN A 389 -8.61 -16.31 19.30
N PHE A 390 -8.64 -15.57 20.41
CA PHE A 390 -7.76 -15.71 21.56
C PHE A 390 -8.60 -15.69 22.85
N TRP A 391 -8.61 -16.80 23.59
CA TRP A 391 -9.44 -16.95 24.79
C TRP A 391 -10.92 -16.58 24.58
N GLY A 392 -11.53 -17.16 23.55
CA GLY A 392 -12.97 -17.02 23.30
C GLY A 392 -13.42 -15.70 22.68
N ALA A 393 -12.49 -14.81 22.32
CA ALA A 393 -12.79 -13.56 21.62
C ALA A 393 -11.75 -13.31 20.52
N PRO A 394 -12.07 -12.47 19.50
CA PRO A 394 -11.09 -12.03 18.51
C PRO A 394 -9.86 -11.41 19.18
N PHE A 395 -8.65 -11.77 18.70
CA PHE A 395 -7.41 -11.19 19.22
C PHE A 395 -7.41 -9.67 19.12
N THR A 396 -7.96 -9.11 18.04
CA THR A 396 -8.09 -7.67 17.82
C THR A 396 -8.99 -6.98 18.84
N ASP A 397 -10.04 -7.66 19.36
CA ASP A 397 -10.83 -7.16 20.50
C ASP A 397 -9.98 -7.02 21.77
N ARG A 398 -9.20 -8.07 22.07
CA ARG A 398 -8.29 -8.05 23.25
C ARG A 398 -7.19 -7.01 23.11
N MET A 399 -6.65 -6.89 21.92
CA MET A 399 -5.61 -5.90 21.62
C MET A 399 -6.11 -4.48 21.86
N ILE A 400 -7.32 -4.15 21.42
CA ILE A 400 -7.92 -2.84 21.64
C ILE A 400 -8.22 -2.62 23.14
N ASP A 401 -8.76 -3.60 23.85
CA ASP A 401 -8.99 -3.51 25.30
C ASP A 401 -7.70 -3.23 26.06
N PHE A 402 -6.64 -3.97 25.79
CA PHE A 402 -5.34 -3.75 26.43
C PHE A 402 -4.76 -2.38 26.08
N ALA A 403 -4.87 -1.93 24.83
CA ALA A 403 -4.39 -0.62 24.43
C ALA A 403 -5.19 0.53 25.07
N ARG A 404 -6.48 0.34 25.40
CA ARG A 404 -7.28 1.30 26.16
C ARG A 404 -6.77 1.46 27.59
N GLY A 405 -6.41 0.36 28.24
CA GLY A 405 -5.96 0.34 29.64
C GLY A 405 -4.48 0.62 29.84
N HIS A 406 -3.63 0.34 28.85
CA HIS A 406 -2.16 0.39 28.99
C HIS A 406 -1.50 1.30 27.96
N ARG A 407 -0.92 2.41 28.46
CA ARG A 407 -0.20 3.39 27.59
C ARG A 407 0.93 2.75 26.78
N GLY A 408 1.70 1.84 27.40
CA GLY A 408 2.80 1.15 26.73
C GLY A 408 2.34 0.27 25.57
N ILE A 409 1.23 -0.47 25.73
CA ILE A 409 0.65 -1.31 24.66
C ILE A 409 0.07 -0.42 23.55
N ARG A 410 -0.60 0.67 23.90
CA ARG A 410 -1.10 1.67 22.94
C ARG A 410 0.03 2.22 22.07
N LYS A 411 1.18 2.55 22.68
CA LYS A 411 2.37 3.00 21.97
C LYS A 411 2.89 1.94 20.97
N VAL A 412 3.00 0.67 21.39
CA VAL A 412 3.42 -0.42 20.49
C VAL A 412 2.46 -0.62 19.34
N LEU A 413 1.15 -0.49 19.58
CA LEU A 413 0.14 -0.57 18.54
C LEU A 413 0.26 0.60 17.54
N GLY A 414 0.46 1.83 18.04
CA GLY A 414 0.73 3.00 17.20
C GLY A 414 1.96 2.81 16.32
N GLN A 415 3.05 2.26 16.88
CA GLN A 415 4.27 1.96 16.15
C GLN A 415 4.07 0.84 15.09
N LEU A 416 3.19 -0.14 15.37
CA LEU A 416 2.82 -1.17 14.39
C LEU A 416 2.07 -0.56 13.21
N VAL A 417 1.12 0.33 13.46
CA VAL A 417 0.38 1.06 12.42
C VAL A 417 1.31 1.98 11.63
N ALA A 418 2.25 2.64 12.29
CA ALA A 418 3.26 3.50 11.67
C ALA A 418 4.33 2.74 10.87
N GLY A 419 4.35 1.39 10.94
CA GLY A 419 5.35 0.53 10.31
C GLY A 419 6.70 0.49 11.04
N ASP A 420 6.86 1.24 12.15
CA ASP A 420 8.10 1.30 12.94
C ASP A 420 8.32 0.05 13.81
N GLN A 421 7.24 -0.67 14.12
CA GLN A 421 7.29 -1.94 14.86
C GLN A 421 7.13 -3.11 13.92
N GLY A 422 8.17 -3.94 13.79
CA GLY A 422 8.10 -5.20 13.07
C GLY A 422 7.49 -6.34 13.91
N TYR A 423 7.34 -7.51 13.28
CA TYR A 423 6.69 -8.69 13.88
C TYR A 423 7.67 -9.62 14.57
N THR A 424 8.98 -9.57 14.27
CA THR A 424 10.00 -10.45 14.81
C THR A 424 10.19 -10.30 16.31
N ASP A 425 10.15 -9.09 16.82
CA ASP A 425 10.32 -8.76 18.24
C ASP A 425 9.03 -8.32 18.96
N LEU A 426 7.90 -8.26 18.25
CA LEU A 426 6.62 -7.74 18.73
C LEU A 426 6.19 -8.36 20.08
N LYS A 427 6.29 -9.69 20.22
CA LYS A 427 5.94 -10.38 21.49
C LYS A 427 6.77 -9.90 22.67
N LYS A 428 8.10 -9.76 22.48
CA LYS A 428 9.00 -9.30 23.54
C LYS A 428 8.68 -7.86 23.93
N LYS A 429 8.36 -7.03 22.96
CA LYS A 429 8.05 -5.60 23.18
C LYS A 429 6.72 -5.43 23.88
N LEU A 430 5.66 -6.18 23.47
CA LEU A 430 4.38 -6.18 24.17
C LEU A 430 4.51 -6.64 25.62
N ALA A 431 5.23 -7.73 25.88
CA ALA A 431 5.45 -8.21 27.25
C ALA A 431 6.19 -7.18 28.12
N ARG A 432 7.23 -6.53 27.59
CA ARG A 432 7.95 -5.46 28.31
C ARG A 432 7.09 -4.22 28.55
N SER A 433 6.22 -3.89 27.59
CA SER A 433 5.35 -2.71 27.68
C SER A 433 4.16 -2.92 28.62
N ALA A 434 3.69 -4.16 28.78
CA ALA A 434 2.66 -4.53 29.76
C ALA A 434 3.16 -4.46 31.22
N LEU A 435 4.47 -4.57 31.44
CA LEU A 435 5.11 -4.50 32.77
C LEU A 435 5.44 -3.05 33.21
N LYS A 436 5.28 -2.07 32.29
CA LYS A 436 5.49 -0.66 32.61
C LYS A 436 4.10 0.00 32.77
N PRO A 437 3.81 0.59 33.96
CA PRO A 437 2.54 1.27 34.20
C PRO A 437 2.29 2.45 33.26
#